data_da8f4e3d996596dc869e9067631b6902
#
_entry.id   da8f4e3d996596dc869e9067631b6902
#
_cell.length_a   1.000
_cell.length_b   1.000
_cell.length_c   1.000
_cell.angle_alpha   90.00
_cell.angle_beta   90.00
_cell.angle_gamma   90.00
#
_symmetry.space_group_name_H-M   'P 1'
#
loop_
_entity.id
_entity.type
_entity.pdbx_description
1 polymer ?
#
loop_
_entity_poly.entity_id
_entity_poly.type
_entity_poly.pdbx_seq_one_letter_code
_entity_poly.pdbx_strand_id
1 'polypeptide(L)'
;MAEFIQLEKDKTTGVATIRLERPPMNAISMQLAQELGEAAEELSGSQEIGAAVIWGGPKIFAAGADIKEFPAIQDKPEAIEFSLHLHQALLAIENLPQITISAVNGFALGGGCELAMSTDFRFAGEGAVF
;
A
#
# COMPACT_ATOMS: atom_id res chain seq x y z
N MET A 1 11.30 12.06 4.37
CA MET A 1 11.19 10.91 5.31
C MET A 1 9.74 10.46 5.33
N ALA A 2 9.51 9.19 5.14
CA ALA A 2 8.15 8.64 5.12
C ALA A 2 7.49 8.78 6.51
N GLU A 3 6.23 9.18 6.49
CA GLU A 3 5.41 9.37 7.70
C GLU A 3 4.42 8.21 7.90
N PHE A 4 3.85 7.72 6.79
CA PHE A 4 2.76 6.74 6.80
C PHE A 4 3.16 5.35 6.29
N ILE A 5 4.34 5.23 5.70
CA ILE A 5 4.89 3.97 5.23
C ILE A 5 6.21 3.69 5.95
N GLN A 6 6.30 2.53 6.55
CA GLN A 6 7.57 2.03 7.09
C GLN A 6 8.04 0.86 6.24
N LEU A 7 9.24 0.98 5.69
CA LEU A 7 9.91 -0.09 4.95
C LEU A 7 11.00 -0.71 5.82
N GLU A 8 10.80 -1.95 6.20
CA GLU A 8 11.79 -2.76 6.93
C GLU A 8 12.34 -3.84 6.00
N LYS A 9 13.66 -3.95 5.92
CA LYS A 9 14.34 -4.96 5.10
C LYS A 9 15.18 -5.89 5.98
N ASP A 10 14.79 -7.14 6.09
CA ASP A 10 15.59 -8.16 6.77
C ASP A 10 16.44 -8.90 5.74
N LYS A 11 17.71 -8.51 5.65
CA LYS A 11 18.67 -9.11 4.72
C LYS A 11 19.03 -10.56 5.09
N THR A 12 18.79 -10.97 6.33
CA THR A 12 19.07 -12.33 6.80
C THR A 12 18.05 -13.31 6.23
N THR A 13 16.78 -12.91 6.24
CA THR A 13 15.68 -13.72 5.68
C THR A 13 15.41 -13.44 4.21
N GLY A 14 15.84 -12.30 3.68
CA GLY A 14 15.52 -11.83 2.35
C GLY A 14 14.09 -11.35 2.20
N VAL A 15 13.43 -10.98 3.32
CA VAL A 15 12.06 -10.49 3.35
C VAL A 15 12.00 -9.02 3.74
N ALA A 16 11.23 -8.24 3.02
CA ALA A 16 10.88 -6.88 3.42
C ALA A 16 9.44 -6.80 3.92
N THR A 17 9.17 -5.85 4.79
CA THR A 17 7.82 -5.50 5.22
C THR A 17 7.55 -4.04 4.88
N ILE A 18 6.49 -3.81 4.11
CA ILE A 18 5.92 -2.48 3.88
C ILE A 18 4.74 -2.35 4.85
N ARG A 19 4.92 -1.58 5.89
CA ARG A 19 3.88 -1.35 6.90
C ARG A 19 3.14 -0.05 6.62
N LEU A 20 1.81 -0.15 6.53
CA LEU A 20 0.92 1.00 6.50
C LEU A 20 0.68 1.49 7.94
N GLU A 21 0.97 2.75 8.22
CA GLU A 21 0.90 3.29 9.57
C GLU A 21 0.25 4.69 9.59
N ARG A 22 -0.99 4.73 9.15
CA ARG A 22 -1.82 5.94 9.16
C ARG A 22 -3.13 5.69 9.92
N PRO A 23 -3.05 5.63 11.28
CA PRO A 23 -4.23 5.36 12.09
C PRO A 23 -5.30 6.45 11.93
N PRO A 24 -6.60 6.15 12.22
CA PRO A 24 -7.06 4.84 12.70
C PRO A 24 -7.31 3.81 11.59
N MET A 25 -7.51 4.23 10.34
CA MET A 25 -8.08 3.41 9.28
C MET A 25 -7.13 3.10 8.10
N ASN A 26 -5.90 3.57 8.15
CA ASN A 26 -4.97 3.51 7.03
C ASN A 26 -5.60 4.00 5.71
N ALA A 27 -6.39 5.08 5.80
CA ALA A 27 -6.98 5.69 4.61
C ALA A 27 -5.87 6.18 3.67
N ILE A 28 -5.99 5.82 2.40
CA ILE A 28 -4.96 6.10 1.40
C ILE A 28 -5.10 7.55 0.93
N SER A 29 -4.28 8.41 1.52
CA SER A 29 -4.11 9.80 1.07
C SER A 29 -3.12 9.87 -0.10
N MET A 30 -3.04 11.01 -0.75
CA MET A 30 -2.04 11.30 -1.78
C MET A 30 -0.62 11.07 -1.25
N GLN A 31 -0.35 11.52 -0.02
CA GLN A 31 0.95 11.33 0.63
C GLN A 31 1.25 9.85 0.87
N LEU A 32 0.29 9.08 1.42
CA LEU A 32 0.49 7.64 1.63
C LEU A 32 0.73 6.92 0.30
N ALA A 33 -0.01 7.26 -0.75
CA ALA A 33 0.19 6.68 -2.08
C ALA A 33 1.59 7.01 -2.64
N GLN A 34 2.05 8.26 -2.48
CA GLN A 34 3.40 8.66 -2.88
C GLN A 34 4.47 7.86 -2.10
N GLU A 35 4.38 7.81 -0.79
CA GLU A 35 5.32 7.06 0.06
C GLU A 35 5.34 5.56 -0.25
N LEU A 36 4.18 4.98 -0.61
CA LEU A 36 4.09 3.60 -1.06
C LEU A 36 4.84 3.37 -2.37
N GLY A 37 4.72 4.30 -3.32
CA GLY A 37 5.47 4.28 -4.58
C GLY A 37 6.98 4.38 -4.35
N GLU A 38 7.41 5.28 -3.47
CA GLU A 38 8.82 5.45 -3.09
C GLU A 38 9.39 4.18 -2.43
N ALA A 39 8.61 3.54 -1.54
CA ALA A 39 9.00 2.27 -0.92
C ALA A 39 9.14 1.14 -1.95
N ALA A 40 8.25 1.09 -2.95
CA ALA A 40 8.34 0.14 -4.05
C ALA A 40 9.57 0.40 -4.91
N GLU A 41 9.89 1.64 -5.22
CA GLU A 41 11.09 2.00 -5.98
C GLU A 41 12.37 1.58 -5.23
N GLU A 42 12.45 1.85 -3.94
CA GLU A 42 13.57 1.43 -3.10
C GLU A 42 13.73 -0.09 -3.08
N LEU A 43 12.61 -0.83 -2.98
CA LEU A 43 12.62 -2.29 -2.99
C LEU A 43 13.06 -2.85 -4.34
N SER A 44 12.63 -2.26 -5.44
CA SER A 44 12.96 -2.74 -6.78
C SER A 44 14.47 -2.82 -7.03
N GLY A 45 15.24 -1.93 -6.37
CA GLY A 45 16.71 -1.92 -6.39
C GLY A 45 17.38 -2.85 -5.38
N SER A 46 16.64 -3.49 -4.49
CA SER A 46 17.18 -4.30 -3.38
C SER A 46 17.34 -5.76 -3.79
N GLN A 47 18.49 -6.12 -4.35
CA GLN A 47 18.76 -7.48 -4.86
C GLN A 47 18.77 -8.55 -3.76
N GLU A 48 19.06 -8.17 -2.51
CA GLU A 48 19.06 -9.06 -1.36
C GLU A 48 17.67 -9.43 -0.84
N ILE A 49 16.63 -8.75 -1.31
CA ILE A 49 15.23 -9.00 -0.92
C ILE A 49 14.53 -9.77 -2.02
N GLY A 50 14.00 -10.94 -1.68
CA GLY A 50 13.27 -11.81 -2.60
C GLY A 50 11.75 -11.74 -2.47
N ALA A 51 11.25 -11.27 -1.31
CA ALA A 51 9.81 -11.15 -1.05
C ALA A 51 9.50 -9.89 -0.24
N ALA A 52 8.31 -9.34 -0.45
CA ALA A 52 7.81 -8.19 0.28
C ALA A 52 6.39 -8.46 0.82
N VAL A 53 6.18 -8.19 2.10
CA VAL A 53 4.88 -8.30 2.76
C VAL A 53 4.32 -6.90 2.97
N ILE A 54 3.10 -6.65 2.50
CA ILE A 54 2.35 -5.43 2.80
C ILE A 54 1.39 -5.73 3.94
N TRP A 55 1.47 -4.92 5.00
CA TRP A 55 0.70 -5.14 6.22
C TRP A 55 0.19 -3.83 6.82
N GLY A 56 -1.08 -3.78 7.15
CA GLY A 56 -1.72 -2.60 7.74
C GLY A 56 -1.80 -2.62 9.28
N GLY A 57 -1.32 -3.70 9.91
CA GLY A 57 -1.44 -3.90 11.34
C GLY A 57 -2.47 -4.97 11.72
N PRO A 58 -2.63 -5.25 13.02
CA PRO A 58 -3.45 -6.38 13.49
C PRO A 58 -4.96 -6.16 13.37
N LYS A 59 -5.42 -4.92 13.16
CA LYS A 59 -6.86 -4.58 13.21
C LYS A 59 -7.44 -4.13 11.89
N ILE A 60 -6.62 -3.61 11.01
CA ILE A 60 -7.07 -3.05 9.73
C ILE A 60 -5.95 -3.14 8.70
N PHE A 61 -6.31 -3.41 7.45
CA PHE A 61 -5.37 -3.31 6.34
C PHE A 61 -5.36 -1.89 5.78
N ALA A 62 -6.40 -1.49 5.06
CA ALA A 62 -6.62 -0.13 4.59
C ALA A 62 -8.10 0.07 4.20
N ALA A 63 -8.71 1.15 4.65
CA ALA A 63 -10.15 1.39 4.48
C ALA A 63 -10.51 2.26 3.26
N GLY A 64 -9.67 2.27 2.24
CA GLY A 64 -9.93 2.98 0.99
C GLY A 64 -9.27 4.35 0.90
N ALA A 65 -9.60 5.10 -0.14
CA ALA A 65 -9.08 6.44 -0.34
C ALA A 65 -9.51 7.40 0.78
N ASP A 66 -8.67 8.37 1.09
CA ASP A 66 -9.02 9.40 2.07
C ASP A 66 -10.04 10.37 1.49
N ILE A 67 -11.31 10.15 1.82
CA ILE A 67 -12.43 10.98 1.34
C ILE A 67 -12.33 12.44 1.82
N LYS A 68 -11.50 12.74 2.82
CA LYS A 68 -11.29 14.10 3.29
C LYS A 68 -10.51 14.95 2.28
N GLU A 69 -9.80 14.31 1.36
CA GLU A 69 -9.10 14.99 0.27
C GLU A 69 -10.04 15.33 -0.92
N PHE A 70 -11.20 14.67 -1.04
CA PHE A 70 -12.12 14.87 -2.16
C PHE A 70 -12.67 16.29 -2.29
N PRO A 71 -12.99 17.03 -1.21
CA PRO A 71 -13.45 18.41 -1.35
C PRO A 71 -12.45 19.38 -1.97
N ALA A 72 -11.16 19.02 -1.98
CA ALA A 72 -10.12 19.81 -2.64
C ALA A 72 -10.11 19.64 -4.16
N ILE A 73 -10.72 18.57 -4.68
CA ILE A 73 -10.81 18.29 -6.11
C ILE A 73 -11.89 19.18 -6.72
N GLN A 74 -11.49 20.15 -7.54
CA GLN A 74 -12.39 21.18 -8.07
C GLN A 74 -12.91 20.86 -9.48
N ASP A 75 -12.13 20.10 -10.25
CA ASP A 75 -12.48 19.82 -11.64
C ASP A 75 -12.06 18.40 -12.08
N LYS A 76 -12.41 18.06 -13.31
CA LYS A 76 -12.11 16.76 -13.89
C LYS A 76 -10.60 16.50 -14.06
N PRO A 77 -9.75 17.44 -14.49
CA PRO A 77 -8.31 17.23 -14.53
C PRO A 77 -7.70 16.86 -13.17
N GLU A 78 -8.08 17.57 -12.10
CA GLU A 78 -7.62 17.26 -10.74
C GLU A 78 -8.09 15.90 -10.26
N ALA A 79 -9.33 15.50 -10.59
CA ALA A 79 -9.84 14.17 -10.28
C ALA A 79 -9.05 13.07 -11.00
N ILE A 80 -8.66 13.29 -12.25
CA ILE A 80 -7.82 12.37 -13.02
C ILE A 80 -6.44 12.27 -12.38
N GLU A 81 -5.83 13.39 -12.02
CA GLU A 81 -4.51 13.42 -11.39
C GLU A 81 -4.53 12.66 -10.05
N PHE A 82 -5.52 12.90 -9.20
CA PHE A 82 -5.73 12.18 -7.96
C PHE A 82 -5.80 10.65 -8.19
N SER A 83 -6.64 10.24 -9.13
CA SER A 83 -6.81 8.82 -9.48
C SER A 83 -5.52 8.20 -10.02
N LEU A 84 -4.78 8.92 -10.87
CA LEU A 84 -3.51 8.45 -11.43
C LEU A 84 -2.44 8.25 -10.37
N HIS A 85 -2.36 9.10 -9.35
CA HIS A 85 -1.41 8.95 -8.25
C HIS A 85 -1.58 7.64 -7.51
N LEU A 86 -2.82 7.33 -7.11
CA LEU A 86 -3.12 6.04 -6.48
C LEU A 86 -2.79 4.88 -7.43
N HIS A 87 -3.24 4.98 -8.68
CA HIS A 87 -3.02 3.93 -9.67
C HIS A 87 -1.52 3.66 -9.91
N GLN A 88 -0.70 4.70 -9.98
CA GLN A 88 0.75 4.57 -10.12
C GLN A 88 1.40 3.85 -8.94
N ALA A 89 0.97 4.13 -7.71
CA ALA A 89 1.45 3.43 -6.52
C ALA A 89 1.10 1.93 -6.56
N LEU A 90 -0.12 1.60 -6.96
CA LEU A 90 -0.55 0.20 -7.12
C LEU A 90 0.24 -0.53 -8.21
N LEU A 91 0.46 0.13 -9.34
CA LEU A 91 1.29 -0.42 -10.43
C LEU A 91 2.75 -0.60 -10.01
N ALA A 92 3.30 0.29 -9.17
CA ALA A 92 4.64 0.13 -8.65
C ALA A 92 4.77 -1.15 -7.79
N ILE A 93 3.77 -1.47 -6.99
CA ILE A 93 3.71 -2.72 -6.21
C ILE A 93 3.55 -3.92 -7.14
N GLU A 94 2.62 -3.86 -8.12
CA GLU A 94 2.36 -4.97 -9.06
C GLU A 94 3.59 -5.34 -9.89
N ASN A 95 4.41 -4.34 -10.25
CA ASN A 95 5.59 -4.52 -11.07
C ASN A 95 6.89 -4.79 -10.28
N LEU A 96 6.82 -4.97 -8.97
CA LEU A 96 7.99 -5.33 -8.17
C LEU A 96 8.60 -6.66 -8.65
N PRO A 97 9.93 -6.75 -8.78
CA PRO A 97 10.58 -8.03 -9.11
C PRO A 97 10.52 -9.04 -7.96
N GLN A 98 10.29 -8.57 -6.72
CA GLN A 98 10.08 -9.41 -5.56
C GLN A 98 8.70 -10.06 -5.58
N ILE A 99 8.56 -11.22 -4.96
CA ILE A 99 7.24 -11.81 -4.69
C ILE A 99 6.53 -10.94 -3.66
N THR A 100 5.33 -10.50 -3.97
CA THR A 100 4.56 -9.61 -3.11
C THR A 100 3.38 -10.31 -2.44
N ILE A 101 3.18 -10.03 -1.16
CA ILE A 101 2.17 -10.67 -0.32
C ILE A 101 1.43 -9.60 0.47
N SER A 102 0.11 -9.56 0.38
CA SER A 102 -0.72 -8.78 1.29
C SER A 102 -1.14 -9.63 2.48
N ALA A 103 -0.77 -9.20 3.69
CA ALA A 103 -1.23 -9.78 4.94
C ALA A 103 -2.41 -8.96 5.46
N VAL A 104 -3.62 -9.47 5.28
CA VAL A 104 -4.86 -8.71 5.49
C VAL A 104 -5.53 -9.09 6.80
N ASN A 105 -5.58 -8.16 7.73
CA ASN A 105 -6.41 -8.22 8.93
C ASN A 105 -7.46 -7.11 8.86
N GLY A 106 -8.71 -7.43 9.22
CA GLY A 106 -9.80 -6.46 9.22
C GLY A 106 -10.15 -5.95 7.82
N PHE A 107 -10.39 -4.65 7.70
CA PHE A 107 -10.91 -4.06 6.46
C PHE A 107 -9.83 -3.82 5.40
N ALA A 108 -10.10 -4.27 4.18
CA ALA A 108 -9.41 -3.92 2.96
C ALA A 108 -10.47 -3.44 1.94
N LEU A 109 -10.84 -2.17 1.99
CA LEU A 109 -11.98 -1.61 1.27
C LEU A 109 -11.54 -0.61 0.20
N GLY A 110 -12.27 -0.54 -0.91
CA GLY A 110 -11.99 0.41 -1.99
C GLY A 110 -10.53 0.35 -2.43
N GLY A 111 -9.79 1.46 -2.36
CA GLY A 111 -8.35 1.50 -2.68
C GLY A 111 -7.49 0.56 -1.82
N GLY A 112 -7.93 0.24 -0.60
CA GLY A 112 -7.28 -0.79 0.24
C GLY A 112 -7.46 -2.20 -0.32
N CYS A 113 -8.63 -2.51 -0.88
CA CYS A 113 -8.88 -3.75 -1.59
C CYS A 113 -8.06 -3.80 -2.89
N GLU A 114 -7.98 -2.70 -3.62
CA GLU A 114 -7.15 -2.59 -4.83
C GLU A 114 -5.66 -2.81 -4.51
N LEU A 115 -5.17 -2.24 -3.40
CA LEU A 115 -3.80 -2.50 -2.93
C LEU A 115 -3.59 -3.99 -2.60
N ALA A 116 -4.53 -4.63 -1.92
CA ALA A 116 -4.45 -6.05 -1.65
C ALA A 116 -4.45 -6.88 -2.95
N MET A 117 -5.19 -6.45 -3.98
CA MET A 117 -5.22 -7.13 -5.27
C MET A 117 -3.97 -6.90 -6.12
N SER A 118 -3.22 -5.83 -5.89
CA SER A 118 -1.98 -5.53 -6.64
C SER A 118 -0.81 -6.42 -6.26
N THR A 119 -0.91 -7.21 -5.21
CA THR A 119 0.11 -8.18 -4.80
C THR A 119 -0.11 -9.56 -5.44
N ASP A 120 0.97 -10.36 -5.54
CA ASP A 120 0.90 -11.72 -6.09
C ASP A 120 0.03 -12.64 -5.25
N PHE A 121 0.14 -12.55 -3.92
CA PHE A 121 -0.59 -13.39 -2.97
C PHE A 121 -1.27 -12.56 -1.88
N ARG A 122 -2.39 -13.07 -1.38
CA ARG A 122 -3.16 -12.51 -0.27
C ARG A 122 -3.37 -13.57 0.79
N PHE A 123 -2.95 -13.26 2.02
CA PHE A 123 -3.29 -14.04 3.21
C PHE A 123 -4.26 -13.21 4.05
N ALA A 124 -5.43 -13.75 4.29
CA ALA A 124 -6.48 -13.08 5.01
C ALA A 124 -6.75 -13.77 6.35
N GLY A 125 -6.77 -13.00 7.43
CA GLY A 125 -7.26 -13.47 8.72
C GLY A 125 -8.77 -13.73 8.67
N GLU A 126 -9.31 -14.47 9.65
CA GLU A 126 -10.75 -14.81 9.70
C GLU A 126 -11.65 -13.55 9.76
N GLY A 127 -11.17 -12.46 10.33
CA GLY A 127 -11.89 -11.18 10.41
C GLY A 127 -11.66 -10.25 9.22
N ALA A 128 -10.99 -10.70 8.15
CA ALA A 128 -10.76 -9.87 6.98
C ALA A 128 -12.05 -9.63 6.19
N VAL A 129 -12.23 -8.38 5.76
CA VAL A 129 -13.39 -7.92 4.97
C VAL A 129 -12.90 -7.14 3.77
N PHE A 130 -13.31 -7.58 2.59
CA PHE A 130 -12.98 -6.96 1.31
C PHE A 130 -14.18 -6.27 0.69
#